data_1e87a2998080f26b444af0670cdd072f
#
_entry.id   1e87a2998080f26b444af0670cdd072f
#
_cell.length_a   1.000
_cell.length_b   1.000
_cell.length_c   1.000
_cell.angle_alpha   90.00
_cell.angle_beta   90.00
_cell.angle_gamma   90.00
#
_symmetry.space_group_name_H-M   'P 1'
#
loop_
_entity.id
_entity.type
_entity.pdbx_description
1 polymer ?
#
loop_
_entity_poly.entity_id
_entity_poly.type
_entity_poly.pdbx_seq_one_letter_code
_entity_poly.pdbx_strand_id
1 'polypeptide(L)'
;DQFRLPIESPKKAFKISGPKLTVSTNGDNLSASSSKVNFMFNKKTGIVTSYKVDGTEYFSEGFGIQPNFWRAPTDNDYGNGMPKRLQVWKESSKNFNVTDATVTMDGNNAVVNVNYLLPAGNLYIVNYTIYPSGAVNVAARFTSTDMDAAQTEVSESTRTATFTPGRDAARKEASKLNVPRIGVRFR
;
A
#
# COMPACT_ATOMS: atom_id res chain seq x y z
N ASP A 1 -3.96 29.96 9.58
CA ASP A 1 -4.17 29.47 10.97
C ASP A 1 -5.09 28.28 10.95
N GLN A 2 -4.73 27.21 11.67
CA GLN A 2 -5.56 26.01 11.81
C GLN A 2 -6.21 26.04 13.20
N PHE A 3 -7.52 25.85 13.25
CA PHE A 3 -8.26 25.74 14.49
C PHE A 3 -8.62 24.27 14.74
N ARG A 4 -8.33 23.78 15.92
CA ARG A 4 -8.89 22.51 16.38
C ARG A 4 -10.27 22.77 16.95
N LEU A 5 -11.31 22.33 16.27
CA LEU A 5 -12.67 22.37 16.81
C LEU A 5 -12.76 21.44 18.03
N PRO A 6 -13.34 21.92 19.15
CA PRO A 6 -13.53 21.10 20.34
C PRO A 6 -14.73 20.13 20.15
N ILE A 7 -14.65 19.28 19.13
CA ILE A 7 -15.64 18.25 18.89
C ILE A 7 -15.08 16.93 19.44
N GLU A 8 -15.63 16.47 20.54
CA GLU A 8 -15.40 15.13 21.05
C GLU A 8 -16.15 14.14 20.17
N SER A 9 -15.45 13.50 19.24
CA SER A 9 -15.99 12.35 18.54
C SER A 9 -15.98 11.16 19.47
N PRO A 10 -17.12 10.50 19.74
CA PRO A 10 -17.14 9.29 20.53
C PRO A 10 -16.25 8.25 19.86
N LYS A 11 -15.16 7.83 20.51
CA LYS A 11 -14.29 6.75 20.04
C LYS A 11 -15.08 5.46 20.10
N LYS A 12 -15.73 5.05 19.01
CA LYS A 12 -16.29 3.70 18.90
C LYS A 12 -15.15 2.71 19.04
N ALA A 13 -15.26 1.82 20.03
CA ALA A 13 -14.33 0.71 20.16
C ALA A 13 -14.35 -0.13 18.88
N PHE A 14 -13.18 -0.33 18.28
CA PHE A 14 -13.04 -1.10 17.06
C PHE A 14 -13.26 -2.59 17.38
N LYS A 15 -14.32 -3.19 16.86
CA LYS A 15 -14.57 -4.62 17.05
C LYS A 15 -13.67 -5.42 16.12
N ILE A 16 -12.87 -6.32 16.70
CA ILE A 16 -11.99 -7.23 15.95
C ILE A 16 -12.48 -8.69 15.99
N SER A 17 -13.43 -9.01 16.87
CA SER A 17 -13.96 -10.36 17.04
C SER A 17 -15.04 -10.70 16.02
N GLY A 18 -15.12 -11.97 15.66
CA GLY A 18 -16.09 -12.52 14.70
C GLY A 18 -15.89 -14.02 14.49
N PRO A 19 -16.53 -14.62 13.48
CA PRO A 19 -16.35 -16.00 13.11
C PRO A 19 -14.90 -16.31 12.74
N LYS A 20 -14.43 -17.53 13.06
CA LYS A 20 -13.08 -17.99 12.77
C LYS A 20 -12.76 -17.85 11.28
N LEU A 21 -11.64 -17.20 10.98
CA LEU A 21 -11.10 -17.11 9.63
C LEU A 21 -10.34 -18.39 9.25
N THR A 22 -10.39 -18.71 7.98
CA THR A 22 -9.56 -19.71 7.32
C THR A 22 -8.82 -19.08 6.17
N VAL A 23 -7.58 -19.50 5.93
CA VAL A 23 -6.76 -19.03 4.82
C VAL A 23 -6.55 -20.15 3.81
N SER A 24 -6.50 -19.81 2.54
CA SER A 24 -6.16 -20.76 1.49
C SER A 24 -5.38 -20.09 0.37
N THR A 25 -4.61 -20.91 -0.34
CA THR A 25 -3.92 -20.53 -1.57
C THR A 25 -4.38 -21.48 -2.67
N ASN A 26 -4.93 -20.91 -3.75
CA ASN A 26 -5.36 -21.67 -4.91
C ASN A 26 -4.79 -20.99 -6.18
N GLY A 27 -3.73 -21.59 -6.71
CA GLY A 27 -2.95 -20.99 -7.81
C GLY A 27 -2.46 -19.59 -7.44
N ASP A 28 -2.89 -18.59 -8.22
CA ASP A 28 -2.54 -17.19 -8.00
C ASP A 28 -3.41 -16.48 -6.95
N ASN A 29 -4.45 -17.13 -6.44
CA ASN A 29 -5.37 -16.53 -5.50
C ASN A 29 -5.01 -16.88 -4.05
N LEU A 30 -4.81 -15.86 -3.23
CA LEU A 30 -4.74 -15.94 -1.78
C LEU A 30 -6.08 -15.53 -1.21
N SER A 31 -6.62 -16.27 -0.26
CA SER A 31 -7.89 -15.93 0.36
C SER A 31 -7.87 -16.04 1.88
N ALA A 32 -8.66 -15.19 2.52
CA ALA A 32 -9.04 -15.28 3.92
C ALA A 32 -10.55 -15.21 4.01
N SER A 33 -11.19 -16.24 4.55
CA SER A 33 -12.65 -16.35 4.53
C SER A 33 -13.24 -16.88 5.84
N SER A 34 -14.49 -16.50 6.10
CA SER A 34 -15.35 -17.02 7.16
C SER A 34 -16.81 -16.93 6.70
N SER A 35 -17.77 -17.27 7.57
CA SER A 35 -19.19 -17.03 7.29
C SER A 35 -19.54 -15.54 7.13
N LYS A 36 -18.69 -14.64 7.60
CA LYS A 36 -18.91 -13.19 7.58
C LYS A 36 -18.06 -12.48 6.54
N VAL A 37 -16.81 -12.92 6.33
CA VAL A 37 -15.78 -12.20 5.57
C VAL A 37 -15.29 -13.05 4.42
N ASN A 38 -15.09 -12.44 3.27
CA ASN A 38 -14.33 -13.02 2.17
C ASN A 38 -13.39 -11.94 1.61
N PHE A 39 -12.08 -12.19 1.74
CA PHE A 39 -11.01 -11.34 1.22
C PHE A 39 -10.17 -12.15 0.23
N MET A 40 -9.99 -11.63 -0.97
CA MET A 40 -9.21 -12.29 -2.02
C MET A 40 -8.16 -11.36 -2.60
N PHE A 41 -6.93 -11.87 -2.69
CA PHE A 41 -5.80 -11.22 -3.35
C PHE A 41 -5.31 -12.09 -4.49
N ASN A 42 -5.01 -11.50 -5.64
CA ASN A 42 -4.45 -12.20 -6.78
C ASN A 42 -2.99 -11.81 -7.00
N LYS A 43 -2.07 -12.79 -6.92
CA LYS A 43 -0.61 -12.60 -7.06
C LYS A 43 -0.22 -12.10 -8.45
N LYS A 44 -0.90 -12.58 -9.49
CA LYS A 44 -0.58 -12.23 -10.88
C LYS A 44 -0.94 -10.78 -11.19
N THR A 45 -2.08 -10.33 -10.72
CA THR A 45 -2.51 -8.93 -10.93
C THR A 45 -1.97 -7.98 -9.87
N GLY A 46 -1.53 -8.49 -8.71
CA GLY A 46 -0.98 -7.71 -7.61
C GLY A 46 -2.01 -6.82 -6.90
N ILE A 47 -3.29 -7.23 -6.90
CA ILE A 47 -4.37 -6.45 -6.30
C ILE A 47 -5.29 -7.33 -5.45
N VAL A 48 -5.99 -6.68 -4.51
CA VAL A 48 -7.15 -7.29 -3.85
C VAL A 48 -8.30 -7.31 -4.85
N THR A 49 -8.81 -8.50 -5.17
CA THR A 49 -9.83 -8.68 -6.21
C THR A 49 -11.25 -8.72 -5.67
N SER A 50 -11.42 -9.06 -4.39
CA SER A 50 -12.74 -9.08 -3.74
C SER A 50 -12.59 -8.82 -2.24
N TYR A 51 -13.50 -8.07 -1.69
CA TYR A 51 -13.66 -7.87 -0.26
C TYR A 51 -15.15 -7.80 0.09
N LYS A 52 -15.64 -8.89 0.69
CA LYS A 52 -17.05 -9.01 1.11
C LYS A 52 -17.15 -9.08 2.62
N VAL A 53 -18.15 -8.40 3.16
CA VAL A 53 -18.56 -8.52 4.56
C VAL A 53 -20.09 -8.68 4.60
N ASP A 54 -20.56 -9.68 5.30
CA ASP A 54 -21.98 -10.04 5.40
C ASP A 54 -22.64 -10.17 3.99
N GLY A 55 -21.92 -10.75 3.04
CA GLY A 55 -22.36 -10.96 1.66
C GLY A 55 -22.26 -9.75 0.73
N THR A 56 -22.02 -8.54 1.26
CA THR A 56 -21.90 -7.32 0.45
C THR A 56 -20.47 -7.16 -0.07
N GLU A 57 -20.31 -7.04 -1.39
CA GLU A 57 -19.03 -6.70 -2.04
C GLU A 57 -18.76 -5.19 -1.91
N TYR A 58 -17.56 -4.84 -1.43
CA TYR A 58 -17.17 -3.45 -1.21
C TYR A 58 -16.33 -2.85 -2.33
N PHE A 59 -15.87 -3.65 -3.29
CA PHE A 59 -15.10 -3.14 -4.41
C PHE A 59 -15.90 -3.20 -5.70
N SER A 60 -15.73 -2.18 -6.53
CA SER A 60 -16.18 -2.24 -7.91
C SER A 60 -15.38 -3.30 -8.66
N GLU A 61 -16.01 -3.98 -9.60
CA GLU A 61 -15.39 -5.03 -10.41
C GLU A 61 -14.04 -4.58 -10.99
N GLY A 62 -12.99 -5.38 -10.77
CA GLY A 62 -11.64 -5.12 -11.23
C GLY A 62 -10.91 -3.96 -10.55
N PHE A 63 -11.48 -3.36 -9.48
CA PHE A 63 -10.90 -2.20 -8.82
C PHE A 63 -10.85 -2.32 -7.29
N GLY A 64 -10.15 -3.34 -6.80
CA GLY A 64 -9.85 -3.51 -5.38
C GLY A 64 -8.65 -2.67 -4.90
N ILE A 65 -8.18 -2.93 -3.68
CA ILE A 65 -7.01 -2.26 -3.11
C ILE A 65 -5.78 -2.59 -3.95
N GLN A 66 -5.11 -1.55 -4.43
CA GLN A 66 -3.91 -1.65 -5.27
C GLN A 66 -2.92 -0.52 -4.96
N PRO A 67 -1.61 -0.74 -5.15
CA PRO A 67 -0.61 0.32 -4.99
C PRO A 67 -0.85 1.51 -5.90
N ASN A 68 -0.47 2.69 -5.46
CA ASN A 68 -0.56 3.89 -6.28
C ASN A 68 0.63 4.82 -6.03
N PHE A 69 1.39 5.08 -7.09
CA PHE A 69 2.59 5.92 -7.07
C PHE A 69 2.43 7.18 -7.92
N TRP A 70 1.22 7.43 -8.41
CA TRP A 70 0.93 8.54 -9.31
C TRP A 70 -0.20 9.42 -8.78
N ARG A 71 -0.07 10.71 -8.98
CA ARG A 71 -1.13 11.71 -8.77
C ARG A 71 -1.38 12.49 -10.04
N ALA A 72 -2.54 13.12 -10.15
CA ALA A 72 -2.82 14.04 -11.24
C ALA A 72 -1.79 15.18 -11.22
N PRO A 73 -1.15 15.50 -12.37
CA PRO A 73 -0.24 16.63 -12.47
C PRO A 73 -0.99 17.96 -12.28
N THR A 74 -0.33 18.90 -11.62
CA THR A 74 -0.74 20.31 -11.55
C THR A 74 -0.05 21.12 -12.65
N ASP A 75 -0.43 22.39 -12.82
CA ASP A 75 0.20 23.29 -13.81
C ASP A 75 1.71 23.42 -13.57
N ASN A 76 2.13 23.50 -12.30
CA ASN A 76 3.55 23.52 -11.95
C ASN A 76 4.27 22.22 -12.33
N ASP A 77 3.60 21.08 -12.26
CA ASP A 77 4.16 19.80 -12.67
C ASP A 77 4.37 19.76 -14.20
N TYR A 78 3.44 20.31 -14.96
CA TYR A 78 3.61 20.46 -16.41
C TYR A 78 4.77 21.40 -16.73
N GLY A 79 4.85 22.54 -16.05
CA GLY A 79 5.94 23.50 -16.25
C GLY A 79 7.33 22.94 -15.97
N ASN A 80 7.48 22.01 -15.01
CA ASN A 80 8.74 21.36 -14.69
C ASN A 80 8.95 20.01 -15.40
N GLY A 81 8.04 19.60 -16.31
CA GLY A 81 8.12 18.37 -17.09
C GLY A 81 7.91 17.07 -16.29
N MET A 82 7.32 17.15 -15.09
CA MET A 82 7.10 16.00 -14.20
C MET A 82 6.40 14.84 -14.91
N PRO A 83 5.31 15.04 -15.69
CA PRO A 83 4.59 13.95 -16.32
C PRO A 83 5.45 13.08 -17.24
N LYS A 84 6.42 13.70 -17.95
CA LYS A 84 7.37 12.99 -18.81
C LYS A 84 8.51 12.37 -18.02
N ARG A 85 9.11 13.14 -17.11
CA ARG A 85 10.29 12.73 -16.33
C ARG A 85 9.98 11.58 -15.35
N LEU A 86 8.77 11.56 -14.77
CA LEU A 86 8.34 10.58 -13.78
C LEU A 86 7.28 9.60 -14.30
N GLN A 87 7.15 9.47 -15.63
CA GLN A 87 6.17 8.57 -16.26
C GLN A 87 6.29 7.12 -15.77
N VAL A 88 7.49 6.68 -15.40
CA VAL A 88 7.74 5.34 -14.87
C VAL A 88 6.85 5.01 -13.67
N TRP A 89 6.57 5.99 -12.82
CA TRP A 89 5.69 5.81 -11.65
C TRP A 89 4.21 5.72 -12.02
N LYS A 90 3.82 6.37 -13.12
CA LYS A 90 2.47 6.23 -13.68
C LYS A 90 2.24 4.81 -14.20
N GLU A 91 3.22 4.25 -14.90
CA GLU A 91 3.15 2.87 -15.40
C GLU A 91 3.22 1.85 -14.27
N SER A 92 4.05 2.08 -13.23
CA SER A 92 4.12 1.24 -12.04
C SER A 92 2.83 1.27 -11.19
N SER A 93 1.96 2.25 -11.39
CA SER A 93 0.64 2.31 -10.76
C SER A 93 -0.45 1.57 -11.52
N LYS A 94 -0.09 0.94 -12.65
CA LYS A 94 -0.99 0.14 -13.49
C LYS A 94 -0.53 -1.32 -13.60
N ASN A 95 0.78 -1.53 -13.66
CA ASN A 95 1.40 -2.83 -13.85
C ASN A 95 2.26 -3.15 -12.63
N PHE A 96 1.80 -4.11 -11.83
CA PHE A 96 2.45 -4.48 -10.57
C PHE A 96 3.34 -5.70 -10.76
N ASN A 97 4.60 -5.59 -10.32
CA ASN A 97 5.52 -6.72 -10.27
C ASN A 97 5.55 -7.27 -8.84
N VAL A 98 4.75 -8.30 -8.59
CA VAL A 98 4.73 -9.01 -7.31
C VAL A 98 5.86 -10.02 -7.29
N THR A 99 6.81 -9.84 -6.37
CA THR A 99 7.94 -10.76 -6.18
C THR A 99 7.64 -11.85 -5.19
N ASP A 100 6.78 -11.55 -4.20
CA ASP A 100 6.31 -12.51 -3.22
C ASP A 100 4.93 -12.12 -2.71
N ALA A 101 4.08 -13.11 -2.45
CA ALA A 101 2.81 -12.90 -1.77
C ALA A 101 2.41 -14.18 -1.03
N THR A 102 2.12 -14.01 0.26
CA THR A 102 1.76 -15.09 1.18
C THR A 102 0.51 -14.76 1.97
N VAL A 103 -0.20 -15.78 2.41
CA VAL A 103 -1.30 -15.65 3.38
C VAL A 103 -1.06 -16.59 4.55
N THR A 104 -1.15 -16.08 5.76
CA THR A 104 -0.93 -16.81 7.01
C THR A 104 -1.97 -16.44 8.06
N MET A 105 -2.07 -17.26 9.11
CA MET A 105 -2.83 -16.91 10.30
C MET A 105 -1.90 -16.32 11.35
N ASP A 106 -2.30 -15.21 11.95
CA ASP A 106 -1.70 -14.61 13.14
C ASP A 106 -2.76 -14.55 14.24
N GLY A 107 -2.71 -15.51 15.15
CA GLY A 107 -3.77 -15.74 16.12
C GLY A 107 -5.12 -15.97 15.43
N ASN A 108 -6.08 -15.09 15.66
CA ASN A 108 -7.41 -15.15 15.04
C ASN A 108 -7.52 -14.33 13.74
N ASN A 109 -6.47 -13.61 13.36
CA ASN A 109 -6.46 -12.76 12.18
C ASN A 109 -5.80 -13.49 11.00
N ALA A 110 -6.21 -13.16 9.80
CA ALA A 110 -5.48 -13.55 8.60
C ALA A 110 -4.58 -12.39 8.15
N VAL A 111 -3.36 -12.72 7.72
CA VAL A 111 -2.39 -11.72 7.25
C VAL A 111 -1.97 -12.09 5.84
N VAL A 112 -2.19 -11.16 4.90
CA VAL A 112 -1.66 -11.24 3.54
C VAL A 112 -0.49 -10.29 3.43
N ASN A 113 0.70 -10.84 3.18
CA ASN A 113 1.94 -10.08 2.95
C ASN A 113 2.24 -10.05 1.46
N VAL A 114 2.53 -8.89 0.93
CA VAL A 114 2.83 -8.71 -0.50
C VAL A 114 4.04 -7.83 -0.69
N ASN A 115 5.00 -8.32 -1.48
CA ASN A 115 6.19 -7.59 -1.88
C ASN A 115 6.09 -7.22 -3.37
N TYR A 116 6.22 -5.93 -3.66
CA TYR A 116 6.26 -5.42 -5.02
C TYR A 116 7.65 -4.89 -5.33
N LEU A 117 8.19 -5.31 -6.46
CA LEU A 117 9.41 -4.71 -7.02
C LEU A 117 9.02 -3.50 -7.87
N LEU A 118 9.60 -2.36 -7.52
CA LEU A 118 9.38 -1.09 -8.19
C LEU A 118 10.59 -0.69 -9.05
N PRO A 119 10.45 0.33 -9.90
CA PRO A 119 11.56 0.87 -10.69
C PRO A 119 12.77 1.21 -9.83
N ALA A 120 13.97 1.06 -10.42
CA ALA A 120 15.26 1.24 -9.77
C ALA A 120 15.52 0.30 -8.57
N GLY A 121 14.84 -0.87 -8.53
CA GLY A 121 15.01 -1.86 -7.46
C GLY A 121 14.34 -1.51 -6.15
N ASN A 122 13.57 -0.43 -6.09
CA ASN A 122 12.82 -0.07 -4.89
C ASN A 122 11.81 -1.15 -4.52
N LEU A 123 11.50 -1.27 -3.24
CA LEU A 123 10.52 -2.23 -2.72
C LEU A 123 9.32 -1.50 -2.13
N TYR A 124 8.14 -2.07 -2.36
CA TYR A 124 6.91 -1.67 -1.71
C TYR A 124 6.28 -2.90 -1.08
N ILE A 125 6.18 -2.89 0.24
CA ILE A 125 5.66 -4.00 1.02
C ILE A 125 4.31 -3.59 1.58
N VAL A 126 3.29 -4.43 1.37
CA VAL A 126 1.94 -4.19 1.90
C VAL A 126 1.51 -5.39 2.73
N ASN A 127 1.06 -5.12 3.94
CA ASN A 127 0.49 -6.09 4.85
C ASN A 127 -1.00 -5.78 5.04
N TYR A 128 -1.85 -6.72 4.67
CA TYR A 128 -3.27 -6.68 4.94
C TYR A 128 -3.56 -7.57 6.15
N THR A 129 -4.00 -6.98 7.26
CA THR A 129 -4.47 -7.74 8.42
C THR A 129 -5.99 -7.76 8.40
N ILE A 130 -6.56 -8.93 8.14
CA ILE A 130 -7.99 -9.17 8.05
C ILE A 130 -8.46 -9.68 9.41
N TYR A 131 -9.38 -8.95 10.04
CA TYR A 131 -9.97 -9.32 11.32
C TYR A 131 -11.24 -10.14 11.14
N PRO A 132 -11.56 -11.04 12.08
CA PRO A 132 -12.81 -11.81 12.05
C PRO A 132 -14.08 -10.98 11.97
N SER A 133 -14.04 -9.72 12.44
CA SER A 133 -15.15 -8.75 12.33
C SER A 133 -15.45 -8.29 10.91
N GLY A 134 -14.49 -8.49 9.97
CA GLY A 134 -14.52 -7.93 8.63
C GLY A 134 -13.68 -6.68 8.46
N ALA A 135 -13.16 -6.10 9.52
CA ALA A 135 -12.24 -4.98 9.37
C ALA A 135 -10.93 -5.42 8.72
N VAL A 136 -10.32 -4.53 7.96
CA VAL A 136 -9.00 -4.73 7.33
C VAL A 136 -8.09 -3.57 7.68
N ASN A 137 -6.93 -3.90 8.26
CA ASN A 137 -5.84 -2.95 8.41
C ASN A 137 -4.88 -3.08 7.22
N VAL A 138 -4.50 -1.96 6.62
CA VAL A 138 -3.55 -1.92 5.50
C VAL A 138 -2.32 -1.14 5.96
N ALA A 139 -1.23 -1.85 6.17
CA ALA A 139 0.07 -1.27 6.46
C ALA A 139 0.96 -1.34 5.23
N ALA A 140 1.53 -0.23 4.81
CA ALA A 140 2.37 -0.16 3.62
C ALA A 140 3.71 0.52 3.93
N ARG A 141 4.80 -0.07 3.41
CA ARG A 141 6.16 0.42 3.55
C ARG A 141 6.83 0.54 2.20
N PHE A 142 7.40 1.70 1.91
CA PHE A 142 8.28 1.93 0.78
C PHE A 142 9.74 1.88 1.24
N THR A 143 10.59 1.13 0.56
CA THR A 143 12.04 1.05 0.82
C THR A 143 12.77 1.38 -0.47
N SER A 144 13.65 2.40 -0.40
CA SER A 144 14.54 2.76 -1.50
C SER A 144 15.86 2.00 -1.36
N THR A 145 16.35 1.43 -2.46
CA THR A 145 17.64 0.74 -2.49
C THR A 145 18.84 1.67 -2.32
N ASP A 146 18.69 2.97 -2.64
CA ASP A 146 19.78 3.94 -2.50
C ASP A 146 20.04 4.36 -1.03
N MET A 147 19.22 3.91 -0.08
CA MET A 147 19.39 4.23 1.35
C MET A 147 20.18 3.19 2.14
N ASP A 148 20.45 2.00 1.59
CA ASP A 148 21.05 0.90 2.34
C ASP A 148 22.60 0.91 2.38
N ALA A 149 23.26 1.86 1.71
CA ALA A 149 24.72 1.99 1.82
C ALA A 149 25.19 2.74 3.09
N ALA A 150 24.31 3.27 3.92
CA ALA A 150 24.68 4.17 5.01
C ALA A 150 24.07 3.91 6.39
N GLN A 151 23.21 2.91 6.59
CA GLN A 151 22.65 2.67 7.95
C GLN A 151 22.24 1.21 8.18
N THR A 152 23.17 0.43 8.66
CA THR A 152 22.92 -0.70 9.55
C THR A 152 22.69 -0.11 10.94
N GLU A 153 21.45 -0.01 11.36
CA GLU A 153 20.85 -0.01 12.69
C GLU A 153 19.55 0.79 12.68
N VAL A 154 18.43 0.12 12.88
CA VAL A 154 17.10 0.73 12.82
C VAL A 154 16.38 0.53 14.13
N SER A 155 16.12 1.64 14.80
CA SER A 155 15.02 1.75 15.74
C SER A 155 13.74 2.09 14.98
N GLU A 156 12.63 1.44 15.35
CA GLU A 156 11.27 1.78 14.90
C GLU A 156 10.96 3.25 15.22
N SER A 157 10.81 4.06 14.20
CA SER A 157 10.05 5.31 14.33
C SER A 157 9.67 5.89 12.96
N THR A 158 8.46 6.35 12.87
CA THR A 158 7.84 7.12 11.81
C THR A 158 8.77 8.19 11.24
N ARG A 159 9.15 8.11 9.96
CA ARG A 159 9.97 9.15 9.33
C ARG A 159 9.14 10.06 8.44
N THR A 160 8.99 11.29 8.88
CA THR A 160 8.66 12.47 8.08
C THR A 160 9.90 12.86 7.27
N ALA A 161 9.77 12.95 5.94
CA ALA A 161 10.88 13.36 5.08
C ALA A 161 11.19 14.85 5.25
N THR A 162 12.38 15.17 5.75
CA THR A 162 12.89 16.55 5.83
C THR A 162 13.75 16.85 4.61
N PHE A 163 13.45 17.93 3.91
CA PHE A 163 14.18 18.44 2.74
C PHE A 163 15.38 19.29 3.17
N THR A 164 16.57 19.01 2.61
CA THR A 164 17.75 19.90 2.72
C THR A 164 18.30 20.19 1.32
N PRO A 165 18.46 21.46 0.92
CA PRO A 165 18.96 21.80 -0.43
C PRO A 165 20.49 21.83 -0.49
N GLY A 166 21.08 21.13 -1.47
CA GLY A 166 22.50 21.24 -1.77
C GLY A 166 22.98 20.45 -2.98
N ARG A 167 23.37 21.20 -4.02
CA ARG A 167 24.24 20.89 -5.17
C ARG A 167 23.66 20.08 -6.35
N ASP A 168 23.85 20.64 -7.55
CA ASP A 168 23.20 20.30 -8.81
C ASP A 168 23.50 18.89 -9.42
N ALA A 169 24.56 18.21 -9.01
CA ALA A 169 24.85 16.84 -9.44
C ALA A 169 24.01 15.82 -8.67
N ALA A 170 23.82 15.98 -7.35
CA ALA A 170 22.92 15.19 -6.53
C ALA A 170 21.45 15.35 -6.93
N ARG A 171 21.10 16.50 -7.54
CA ARG A 171 19.74 16.80 -8.00
C ARG A 171 19.31 15.97 -9.21
N LYS A 172 20.24 15.56 -10.07
CA LYS A 172 19.96 14.68 -11.23
C LYS A 172 19.71 13.23 -10.83
N GLU A 173 20.39 12.72 -9.80
CA GLU A 173 20.15 11.36 -9.28
C GLU A 173 18.95 11.33 -8.30
N ALA A 174 18.79 12.33 -7.44
CA ALA A 174 17.61 12.47 -6.58
C ALA A 174 16.30 12.55 -7.39
N SER A 175 16.34 13.05 -8.65
CA SER A 175 15.17 13.07 -9.53
C SER A 175 14.68 11.68 -9.95
N LYS A 176 15.53 10.64 -9.90
CA LYS A 176 15.14 9.25 -10.16
C LYS A 176 14.33 8.63 -9.02
N LEU A 177 14.45 9.18 -7.83
CA LEU A 177 13.82 8.69 -6.60
C LEU A 177 12.55 9.46 -6.20
N ASN A 178 12.26 10.57 -6.85
CA ASN A 178 11.06 11.35 -6.56
C ASN A 178 9.79 10.61 -6.99
N VAL A 179 9.19 9.91 -6.04
CA VAL A 179 7.88 9.28 -6.22
C VAL A 179 6.79 10.34 -6.04
N PRO A 180 5.93 10.59 -7.06
CA PRO A 180 4.90 11.63 -6.97
C PRO A 180 3.88 11.38 -5.83
N ARG A 181 3.68 10.12 -5.49
CA ARG A 181 2.79 9.67 -4.42
C ARG A 181 3.19 8.26 -3.97
N ILE A 182 3.03 7.99 -2.69
CA ILE A 182 3.12 6.63 -2.13
C ILE A 182 1.81 6.34 -1.41
N GLY A 183 1.14 5.24 -1.75
CA GLY A 183 -0.09 4.87 -1.11
C GLY A 183 -0.80 3.71 -1.80
N VAL A 184 -2.04 3.50 -1.40
CA VAL A 184 -2.98 2.57 -2.02
C VAL A 184 -4.20 3.31 -2.52
N ARG A 185 -4.90 2.76 -3.51
CA ARG A 185 -6.19 3.23 -4.01
C ARG A 185 -7.16 2.07 -4.10
N PHE A 186 -8.43 2.38 -4.03
CA PHE A 186 -9.56 1.44 -4.22
C PHE A 186 -10.76 2.20 -4.76
N ARG A 187 -11.73 1.48 -5.29
CA ARG A 187 -12.97 2.03 -5.82
C ARG A 187 -14.15 1.10 -5.54
#